data_5345ff5510f1d1c44c1d486ef0802042
#
_entry.id   5345ff5510f1d1c44c1d486ef0802042
#
_cell.length_a   1.000
_cell.length_b   1.000
_cell.length_c   1.000
_cell.angle_alpha   90.00
_cell.angle_beta   90.00
_cell.angle_gamma   90.00
#
_symmetry.space_group_name_H-M   'P 1'
#
loop_
_entity.id
_entity.type
_entity.pdbx_description
1 polymer ?
#
loop_
_entity_poly.entity_id
_entity_poly.type
_entity_poly.pdbx_seq_one_letter_code
_entity_poly.pdbx_strand_id
1 'polypeptide(L)'
;MAIVRHYGFLLCLVSAPAGAMTIHDTSSPGYLTGNASYTGVASIIGNYIAGGSFGCSGALVSPTVILTAGHCVAPASSWDVTFQTASGFATLGVTSAEVHPLFANRASNAAIQEYDIAILRLATVAPADATIYTIADGTEPIAFSDTTGTVVDMVGYGLGGNPSGALPGGTRRHAQNRLFGILGGEVDNPLLTAHNFASSSEPANYGIVAAGDSGGAMLVNNVIIGIASASTIPQLSSGTYTSGFYYGLHTSLYDEATRNWTSSAISDIPEPGTYLLFASGLSAVLILRRRRS
;
A
#
# COMPACT_ATOMS: atom_id res chain seq x y z
N MET A 1 6.98 -32.83 -17.02
CA MET A 1 8.05 -32.65 -16.03
C MET A 1 8.77 -31.35 -16.38
N ALA A 2 8.28 -30.23 -15.85
CA ALA A 2 8.78 -28.90 -16.17
C ALA A 2 9.72 -28.45 -15.04
N ILE A 3 10.93 -28.10 -15.41
CA ILE A 3 12.01 -27.69 -14.50
C ILE A 3 11.77 -26.21 -14.13
N VAL A 4 11.37 -25.96 -12.90
CA VAL A 4 11.32 -24.61 -12.31
C VAL A 4 12.75 -24.19 -11.98
N ARG A 5 13.30 -23.24 -12.73
CA ARG A 5 14.58 -22.61 -12.40
C ARG A 5 14.36 -21.59 -11.27
N HIS A 6 15.00 -21.85 -10.14
CA HIS A 6 15.09 -20.92 -9.02
C HIS A 6 15.98 -19.73 -9.40
N TYR A 7 15.41 -18.54 -9.51
CA TYR A 7 16.17 -17.30 -9.55
C TYR A 7 16.26 -16.74 -8.12
N GLY A 8 17.42 -16.93 -7.50
CA GLY A 8 17.74 -16.26 -6.24
C GLY A 8 17.88 -14.75 -6.47
N PHE A 9 16.94 -13.96 -5.92
CA PHE A 9 17.02 -12.52 -5.91
C PHE A 9 17.83 -12.06 -4.70
N LEU A 10 19.05 -11.61 -4.94
CA LEU A 10 19.89 -10.94 -3.94
C LEU A 10 19.37 -9.50 -3.79
N LEU A 11 18.70 -9.22 -2.67
CA LEU A 11 18.21 -7.88 -2.34
C LEU A 11 19.39 -7.00 -1.94
N CYS A 12 19.94 -6.25 -2.89
CA CYS A 12 20.96 -5.24 -2.61
C CYS A 12 20.24 -3.94 -2.21
N LEU A 13 20.24 -3.65 -0.90
CA LEU A 13 19.70 -2.40 -0.35
C LEU A 13 20.63 -1.24 -0.68
N VAL A 14 20.36 -0.54 -1.74
CA VAL A 14 20.97 0.78 -2.02
C VAL A 14 19.89 1.83 -1.82
N SER A 15 20.14 2.77 -0.91
CA SER A 15 19.28 3.93 -0.70
C SER A 15 19.33 4.82 -1.95
N ALA A 16 18.36 4.69 -2.83
CA ALA A 16 18.14 5.57 -3.97
C ALA A 16 16.98 6.53 -3.67
N PRO A 17 16.98 7.75 -4.20
CA PRO A 17 15.85 8.67 -4.04
C PRO A 17 14.59 8.07 -4.63
N ALA A 18 13.52 8.19 -3.89
CA ALA A 18 12.23 7.54 -4.13
C ALA A 18 11.35 8.29 -5.16
N GLY A 19 10.58 7.62 -5.97
CA GLY A 19 9.61 8.15 -6.93
C GLY A 19 8.44 7.18 -7.22
N ALA A 20 7.26 7.58 -7.73
CA ALA A 20 6.02 6.79 -7.80
C ALA A 20 5.55 6.40 -9.21
N MET A 21 4.94 5.22 -9.37
CA MET A 21 4.25 4.65 -10.55
C MET A 21 4.98 4.80 -11.88
N THR A 22 5.30 3.69 -12.48
CA THR A 22 5.81 3.68 -13.85
C THR A 22 4.66 3.58 -14.83
N ILE A 23 4.59 4.48 -15.81
CA ILE A 23 3.45 4.70 -16.71
C ILE A 23 3.93 4.77 -18.17
N HIS A 24 3.01 4.54 -19.10
CA HIS A 24 3.33 4.60 -20.54
C HIS A 24 3.72 6.00 -20.98
N ASP A 25 2.95 7.01 -20.59
CA ASP A 25 3.22 8.43 -20.92
C ASP A 25 3.11 9.32 -19.68
N THR A 26 4.24 9.83 -19.21
CA THR A 26 4.33 10.70 -18.04
C THR A 26 3.65 12.07 -18.19
N SER A 27 3.25 12.44 -19.41
CA SER A 27 2.44 13.64 -19.69
C SER A 27 0.93 13.37 -19.57
N SER A 28 0.52 12.12 -19.31
CA SER A 28 -0.88 11.72 -19.19
C SER A 28 -1.59 12.53 -18.08
N PRO A 29 -2.77 13.10 -18.37
CA PRO A 29 -3.57 13.80 -17.37
C PRO A 29 -3.87 12.90 -16.15
N GLY A 30 -3.66 13.44 -14.94
CA GLY A 30 -3.89 12.72 -13.69
C GLY A 30 -2.73 11.86 -13.21
N TYR A 31 -1.65 11.70 -13.97
CA TYR A 31 -0.43 11.01 -13.50
C TYR A 31 0.14 11.68 -12.24
N LEU A 32 0.29 12.99 -12.25
CA LEU A 32 0.52 13.77 -11.05
C LEU A 32 -0.82 14.10 -10.42
N THR A 33 -1.09 13.57 -9.24
CA THR A 33 -2.35 13.85 -8.54
C THR A 33 -2.30 15.22 -7.89
N GLY A 34 -3.35 16.01 -8.06
CA GLY A 34 -3.52 17.26 -7.32
C GLY A 34 -3.75 17.01 -5.81
N ASN A 35 -3.68 18.09 -5.03
CA ASN A 35 -3.86 18.00 -3.58
C ASN A 35 -5.26 17.53 -3.15
N ALA A 36 -6.26 17.60 -4.02
CA ALA A 36 -7.64 17.21 -3.73
C ALA A 36 -7.98 15.76 -4.14
N SER A 37 -7.07 15.04 -4.80
CA SER A 37 -7.31 13.68 -5.29
C SER A 37 -6.51 12.68 -4.47
N TYR A 38 -7.13 11.54 -4.15
CA TYR A 38 -6.49 10.44 -3.39
C TYR A 38 -5.86 10.87 -2.07
N THR A 39 -6.50 11.81 -1.35
CA THR A 39 -5.97 12.49 -0.16
C THR A 39 -5.69 11.54 1.00
N GLY A 40 -6.31 10.37 1.03
CA GLY A 40 -6.07 9.32 2.02
C GLY A 40 -4.89 8.40 1.70
N VAL A 41 -4.27 8.52 0.50
CA VAL A 41 -3.01 7.81 0.22
C VAL A 41 -1.85 8.67 0.72
N ALA A 42 -1.02 8.11 1.58
CA ALA A 42 0.07 8.79 2.27
C ALA A 42 1.43 8.24 1.87
N SER A 43 2.46 9.10 1.94
CA SER A 43 3.86 8.69 1.92
C SER A 43 4.28 8.17 3.29
N ILE A 44 5.03 7.08 3.32
CA ILE A 44 5.58 6.50 4.54
C ILE A 44 7.10 6.50 4.42
N ILE A 45 7.78 7.06 5.42
CA ILE A 45 9.22 6.92 5.59
C ILE A 45 9.46 6.01 6.79
N GLY A 46 10.01 4.83 6.54
CA GLY A 46 10.45 3.89 7.56
C GLY A 46 11.93 4.12 7.91
N ASN A 47 12.25 4.12 9.21
CA ASN A 47 13.61 4.33 9.70
C ASN A 47 14.17 3.04 10.28
N TYR A 48 15.34 2.60 9.81
CA TYR A 48 16.03 1.41 10.34
C TYR A 48 16.67 1.67 11.71
N ILE A 49 16.72 0.65 12.57
CA ILE A 49 17.43 0.70 13.87
C ILE A 49 18.91 1.03 13.65
N ALA A 50 19.53 0.51 12.61
CA ALA A 50 20.95 0.71 12.28
C ALA A 50 21.24 2.08 11.61
N GLY A 51 20.23 2.91 11.44
CA GLY A 51 20.31 4.16 10.69
C GLY A 51 20.00 4.01 9.21
N GLY A 52 19.60 5.12 8.56
CA GLY A 52 19.05 5.16 7.21
C GLY A 52 17.54 5.01 7.18
N SER A 53 16.95 5.29 6.03
CA SER A 53 15.51 5.26 5.82
C SER A 53 15.15 4.69 4.45
N PHE A 54 13.90 4.32 4.28
CA PHE A 54 13.33 3.87 3.02
C PHE A 54 11.93 4.46 2.84
N GLY A 55 11.48 4.57 1.58
CA GLY A 55 10.16 5.07 1.23
C GLY A 55 9.17 3.95 0.93
N CYS A 56 7.95 4.11 1.40
CA CYS A 56 6.79 3.31 1.10
C CYS A 56 5.55 4.20 0.93
N SER A 57 4.42 3.58 0.66
CA SER A 57 3.11 4.20 0.57
C SER A 57 2.13 3.53 1.52
N GLY A 58 0.98 4.15 1.76
CA GLY A 58 -0.09 3.54 2.54
C GLY A 58 -1.42 4.23 2.30
N ALA A 59 -2.51 3.61 2.73
CA ALA A 59 -3.86 4.12 2.57
C ALA A 59 -4.60 4.22 3.91
N LEU A 60 -5.27 5.34 4.15
CA LEU A 60 -6.06 5.60 5.35
C LEU A 60 -7.35 4.78 5.31
N VAL A 61 -7.56 3.91 6.29
CA VAL A 61 -8.74 3.02 6.40
C VAL A 61 -9.58 3.28 7.65
N SER A 62 -9.08 4.09 8.58
CA SER A 62 -9.84 4.69 9.68
C SER A 62 -9.18 6.02 10.06
N PRO A 63 -9.78 6.85 10.92
CA PRO A 63 -9.17 8.15 11.29
C PRO A 63 -7.73 8.07 11.81
N THR A 64 -7.30 6.92 12.29
CA THR A 64 -5.98 6.71 12.90
C THR A 64 -5.26 5.46 12.39
N VAL A 65 -5.75 4.78 11.33
CA VAL A 65 -5.15 3.55 10.82
C VAL A 65 -4.79 3.68 9.36
N ILE A 66 -3.54 3.38 9.05
CA ILE A 66 -3.00 3.22 7.71
C ILE A 66 -2.82 1.74 7.40
N LEU A 67 -3.29 1.32 6.24
CA LEU A 67 -2.99 0.02 5.63
C LEU A 67 -1.77 0.18 4.72
N THR A 68 -0.79 -0.73 4.82
CA THR A 68 0.46 -0.70 4.05
C THR A 68 0.98 -2.12 3.80
N ALA A 69 2.13 -2.28 3.17
CA ALA A 69 2.75 -3.58 2.97
C ALA A 69 3.52 -4.06 4.22
N GLY A 70 3.54 -5.36 4.45
CA GLY A 70 4.25 -5.98 5.58
C GLY A 70 5.75 -5.73 5.54
N HIS A 71 6.36 -5.78 4.35
CA HIS A 71 7.78 -5.50 4.16
C HIS A 71 8.15 -4.03 4.40
N CYS A 72 7.18 -3.11 4.43
CA CYS A 72 7.38 -1.71 4.82
C CYS A 72 7.44 -1.54 6.35
N VAL A 73 7.03 -2.56 7.11
CA VAL A 73 6.99 -2.52 8.57
C VAL A 73 8.11 -3.34 9.20
N ALA A 74 8.31 -4.56 8.73
CA ALA A 74 9.20 -5.54 9.36
C ALA A 74 10.65 -5.06 9.63
N PRO A 75 11.30 -4.24 8.76
CA PRO A 75 12.69 -3.83 8.98
C PRO A 75 12.84 -2.52 9.74
N ALA A 76 11.77 -1.78 10.01
CA ALA A 76 11.82 -0.44 10.59
C ALA A 76 11.52 -0.44 12.08
N SER A 77 12.00 0.58 12.78
CA SER A 77 11.75 0.83 14.20
C SER A 77 10.85 2.05 14.44
N SER A 78 10.69 2.90 13.44
CA SER A 78 9.77 4.05 13.48
C SER A 78 9.31 4.42 12.07
N TRP A 79 8.19 5.14 12.00
CA TRP A 79 7.59 5.56 10.74
C TRP A 79 7.06 6.98 10.85
N ASP A 80 7.27 7.75 9.77
CA ASP A 80 6.65 9.05 9.54
C ASP A 80 5.66 8.91 8.38
N VAL A 81 4.40 9.26 8.61
CA VAL A 81 3.31 9.19 7.63
C VAL A 81 2.93 10.59 7.21
N THR A 82 3.13 10.93 5.93
CA THR A 82 2.86 12.26 5.38
C THR A 82 1.68 12.20 4.42
N PHE A 83 0.61 12.92 4.76
CA PHE A 83 -0.54 13.17 3.91
C PHE A 83 -0.32 14.42 3.06
N GLN A 84 -0.82 14.39 1.84
CA GLN A 84 -0.96 15.54 0.94
C GLN A 84 -2.43 15.76 0.67
N THR A 85 -3.01 16.84 1.21
CA THR A 85 -4.44 17.16 1.11
C THR A 85 -4.63 18.58 0.58
N ALA A 86 -5.87 19.01 0.38
CA ALA A 86 -6.18 20.38 -0.02
C ALA A 86 -5.71 21.41 1.02
N SER A 87 -5.68 21.01 2.30
CA SER A 87 -5.17 21.84 3.41
C SER A 87 -3.64 21.88 3.50
N GLY A 88 -2.92 21.12 2.65
CA GLY A 88 -1.46 21.08 2.61
C GLY A 88 -0.88 19.73 3.02
N PHE A 89 0.37 19.76 3.50
CA PHE A 89 1.07 18.55 3.97
C PHE A 89 0.96 18.43 5.48
N ALA A 90 0.69 17.21 5.96
CA ALA A 90 0.67 16.89 7.37
C ALA A 90 1.48 15.59 7.61
N THR A 91 2.50 15.66 8.46
CA THR A 91 3.31 14.50 8.85
C THR A 91 2.94 14.08 10.26
N LEU A 92 2.60 12.80 10.44
CA LEU A 92 2.18 12.19 11.68
C LEU A 92 3.12 11.03 12.02
N GLY A 93 3.48 10.92 13.31
CA GLY A 93 4.20 9.76 13.84
C GLY A 93 3.28 8.55 14.01
N VAL A 94 3.88 7.39 14.20
CA VAL A 94 3.20 6.10 14.40
C VAL A 94 3.45 5.62 15.82
N THR A 95 2.40 5.17 16.51
CA THR A 95 2.47 4.64 17.89
C THR A 95 2.68 3.14 17.94
N SER A 96 2.15 2.41 16.96
CA SER A 96 2.31 0.96 16.83
C SER A 96 2.16 0.51 15.40
N ALA A 97 2.75 -0.63 15.11
CA ALA A 97 2.70 -1.28 13.81
C ALA A 97 2.42 -2.78 14.00
N GLU A 98 1.62 -3.36 13.13
CA GLU A 98 1.26 -4.76 13.16
C GLU A 98 1.33 -5.36 11.77
N VAL A 99 2.06 -6.46 11.61
CA VAL A 99 2.25 -7.18 10.35
C VAL A 99 1.38 -8.42 10.37
N HIS A 100 0.79 -8.77 9.23
CA HIS A 100 0.00 -9.99 9.09
C HIS A 100 0.82 -11.21 9.58
N PRO A 101 0.27 -12.08 10.47
CA PRO A 101 1.03 -13.16 11.10
C PRO A 101 1.66 -14.14 10.12
N LEU A 102 0.95 -14.45 9.01
CA LEU A 102 1.48 -15.36 7.99
C LEU A 102 2.64 -14.73 7.21
N PHE A 103 2.65 -13.41 7.01
CA PHE A 103 3.79 -12.71 6.44
C PHE A 103 4.98 -12.66 7.42
N ALA A 104 4.74 -12.36 8.69
CA ALA A 104 5.79 -12.29 9.71
C ALA A 104 6.51 -13.63 9.90
N ASN A 105 5.81 -14.74 9.75
CA ASN A 105 6.33 -16.10 9.93
C ASN A 105 6.83 -16.76 8.64
N ARG A 106 6.81 -16.04 7.50
CA ARG A 106 7.31 -16.60 6.23
C ARG A 106 8.80 -16.90 6.28
N ALA A 107 9.22 -17.90 5.50
CA ALA A 107 10.65 -18.15 5.28
C ALA A 107 11.28 -16.94 4.55
N SER A 108 12.49 -16.54 4.96
CA SER A 108 13.20 -15.35 4.45
C SER A 108 13.49 -15.38 2.93
N ASN A 109 13.32 -16.54 2.29
CA ASN A 109 13.52 -16.79 0.86
C ASN A 109 12.20 -17.04 0.09
N ALA A 110 11.04 -16.78 0.68
CA ALA A 110 9.78 -16.92 -0.01
C ALA A 110 9.75 -15.95 -1.21
N ALA A 111 9.71 -16.51 -2.41
CA ALA A 111 9.72 -15.75 -3.67
C ALA A 111 8.40 -14.99 -3.92
N ILE A 112 7.35 -15.29 -3.16
CA ILE A 112 6.00 -14.77 -3.31
C ILE A 112 5.65 -13.98 -2.07
N GLN A 113 5.20 -12.76 -2.25
CA GLN A 113 4.81 -11.83 -1.19
C GLN A 113 3.33 -12.06 -0.80
N GLU A 114 2.99 -13.32 -0.50
CA GLU A 114 1.68 -13.64 0.08
C GLU A 114 1.53 -12.96 1.44
N TYR A 115 0.34 -12.47 1.75
CA TYR A 115 0.04 -11.80 3.02
C TYR A 115 0.95 -10.59 3.33
N ASP A 116 1.54 -9.97 2.30
CA ASP A 116 2.41 -8.79 2.46
C ASP A 116 1.58 -7.54 2.78
N ILE A 117 1.02 -7.54 3.97
CA ILE A 117 0.13 -6.49 4.46
C ILE A 117 0.40 -6.20 5.94
N ALA A 118 0.24 -4.94 6.32
CA ALA A 118 0.43 -4.45 7.68
C ALA A 118 -0.44 -3.23 7.95
N ILE A 119 -0.63 -2.92 9.22
CA ILE A 119 -1.24 -1.66 9.65
C ILE A 119 -0.24 -0.83 10.46
N LEU A 120 -0.38 0.50 10.34
CA LEU A 120 0.27 1.48 11.20
C LEU A 120 -0.81 2.28 11.93
N ARG A 121 -0.66 2.43 13.24
CA ARG A 121 -1.55 3.26 14.07
C ARG A 121 -0.91 4.63 14.26
N LEU A 122 -1.59 5.67 13.77
CA LEU A 122 -1.13 7.04 13.87
C LEU A 122 -1.19 7.55 15.32
N ALA A 123 -0.27 8.42 15.68
CA ALA A 123 -0.23 9.06 16.99
C ALA A 123 -1.40 10.03 17.21
N THR A 124 -1.95 10.58 16.14
CA THR A 124 -3.10 11.50 16.14
C THR A 124 -4.00 11.18 14.95
N VAL A 125 -5.21 11.74 14.95
CA VAL A 125 -6.12 11.61 13.81
C VAL A 125 -5.51 12.21 12.55
N ALA A 126 -5.77 11.58 11.41
CA ALA A 126 -5.41 12.08 10.09
C ALA A 126 -6.09 13.42 9.79
N PRO A 127 -5.59 14.22 8.82
CA PRO A 127 -6.27 15.45 8.40
C PRO A 127 -7.74 15.19 8.05
N ALA A 128 -8.62 16.11 8.43
CA ALA A 128 -10.06 15.95 8.25
C ALA A 128 -10.51 15.88 6.77
N ASP A 129 -9.68 16.37 5.85
CA ASP A 129 -9.86 16.30 4.40
C ASP A 129 -9.10 15.11 3.74
N ALA A 130 -8.50 14.23 4.54
CA ALA A 130 -7.98 12.96 4.06
C ALA A 130 -9.12 11.95 3.87
N THR A 131 -9.19 11.33 2.71
CA THR A 131 -10.19 10.30 2.39
C THR A 131 -9.93 9.03 3.19
N ILE A 132 -10.93 8.54 3.91
CA ILE A 132 -10.90 7.21 4.52
C ILE A 132 -11.47 6.23 3.50
N TYR A 133 -10.66 5.24 3.09
CA TYR A 133 -11.06 4.24 2.11
C TYR A 133 -11.73 3.05 2.79
N THR A 134 -12.72 2.48 2.11
CA THR A 134 -13.28 1.17 2.46
C THR A 134 -12.37 0.07 1.92
N ILE A 135 -12.21 -1.01 2.65
CA ILE A 135 -11.57 -2.24 2.15
C ILE A 135 -12.62 -3.17 1.52
N ALA A 136 -12.23 -3.94 0.52
CA ALA A 136 -13.09 -4.91 -0.14
C ALA A 136 -13.65 -5.92 0.87
N ASP A 137 -14.92 -6.26 0.72
CA ASP A 137 -15.58 -7.32 1.51
C ASP A 137 -15.56 -8.68 0.79
N GLY A 138 -15.00 -8.72 -0.43
CA GLY A 138 -14.88 -9.90 -1.27
C GLY A 138 -16.09 -10.12 -2.20
N THR A 139 -17.07 -9.23 -2.19
CA THR A 139 -18.26 -9.32 -3.05
C THR A 139 -18.19 -8.42 -4.28
N GLU A 140 -17.22 -7.50 -4.33
CA GLU A 140 -17.02 -6.62 -5.48
C GLU A 140 -16.72 -7.44 -6.73
N PRO A 141 -17.47 -7.21 -7.83
CA PRO A 141 -17.25 -7.96 -9.06
C PRO A 141 -15.94 -7.52 -9.71
N ILE A 142 -15.02 -8.47 -9.89
CA ILE A 142 -13.78 -8.27 -10.63
C ILE A 142 -13.67 -9.27 -11.78
N ALA A 143 -13.04 -8.83 -12.86
CA ALA A 143 -12.74 -9.64 -14.03
C ALA A 143 -11.26 -9.53 -14.38
N PHE A 144 -10.67 -10.62 -14.83
CA PHE A 144 -9.26 -10.70 -15.19
C PHE A 144 -9.13 -10.85 -16.71
N SER A 145 -8.46 -9.91 -17.34
CA SER A 145 -8.11 -9.94 -18.75
C SER A 145 -7.20 -8.75 -19.07
N ASP A 146 -6.28 -8.92 -20.01
CA ASP A 146 -5.48 -7.84 -20.57
C ASP A 146 -6.29 -6.80 -21.37
N THR A 147 -7.45 -7.19 -21.89
CA THR A 147 -8.27 -6.35 -22.78
C THR A 147 -9.59 -5.90 -22.14
N THR A 148 -10.22 -6.74 -21.32
CA THR A 148 -11.56 -6.51 -20.77
C THR A 148 -11.61 -6.65 -19.23
N GLY A 149 -10.48 -6.88 -18.58
CA GLY A 149 -10.38 -6.97 -17.14
C GLY A 149 -10.81 -5.69 -16.42
N THR A 150 -11.18 -5.81 -15.16
CA THR A 150 -11.55 -4.67 -14.33
C THR A 150 -10.43 -3.63 -14.32
N VAL A 151 -10.77 -2.38 -14.64
CA VAL A 151 -9.84 -1.25 -14.54
C VAL A 151 -9.67 -0.90 -13.07
N VAL A 152 -8.42 -0.78 -12.65
CA VAL A 152 -8.02 -0.41 -11.30
C VAL A 152 -7.24 0.90 -11.32
N ASP A 153 -7.40 1.68 -10.26
CA ASP A 153 -6.57 2.84 -9.97
C ASP A 153 -5.48 2.43 -8.97
N MET A 154 -4.24 2.73 -9.29
CA MET A 154 -3.09 2.50 -8.41
C MET A 154 -2.50 3.83 -8.01
N VAL A 155 -2.25 4.02 -6.71
CA VAL A 155 -1.78 5.30 -6.18
C VAL A 155 -0.64 5.07 -5.19
N GLY A 156 0.44 5.83 -5.34
CA GLY A 156 1.59 5.73 -4.46
C GLY A 156 2.57 6.90 -4.55
N TYR A 157 3.68 6.76 -3.86
CA TYR A 157 4.75 7.75 -3.74
C TYR A 157 6.12 7.18 -4.17
N GLY A 158 6.14 6.01 -4.77
CA GLY A 158 7.33 5.29 -5.21
C GLY A 158 8.02 5.84 -6.48
N LEU A 159 8.95 5.14 -7.18
CA LEU A 159 9.65 5.56 -8.41
C LEU A 159 8.70 5.74 -9.59
N GLY A 160 8.77 6.89 -10.28
CA GLY A 160 7.97 7.18 -11.46
C GLY A 160 8.79 7.16 -12.76
N GLY A 161 8.09 7.48 -13.83
CA GLY A 161 8.72 7.62 -15.14
C GLY A 161 8.15 6.67 -16.20
N ASN A 162 8.88 6.57 -17.29
CA ASN A 162 8.61 5.67 -18.40
C ASN A 162 9.96 5.16 -18.96
N PRO A 163 9.98 4.32 -20.01
CA PRO A 163 11.26 3.86 -20.61
C PRO A 163 12.21 4.96 -21.07
N SER A 164 11.71 6.17 -21.33
CA SER A 164 12.52 7.32 -21.75
C SER A 164 13.17 8.09 -20.61
N GLY A 165 12.70 7.91 -19.38
CA GLY A 165 13.29 8.57 -18.21
C GLY A 165 12.59 8.24 -16.89
N ALA A 166 13.38 8.06 -15.84
CA ALA A 166 12.89 7.91 -14.48
C ALA A 166 12.60 9.27 -13.85
N LEU A 167 11.60 9.31 -12.99
CA LEU A 167 11.23 10.47 -12.18
C LEU A 167 11.50 10.18 -10.71
N PRO A 168 11.98 11.16 -9.93
CA PRO A 168 12.21 11.00 -8.50
C PRO A 168 10.92 10.82 -7.73
N GLY A 169 11.03 10.34 -6.49
CA GLY A 169 9.89 10.08 -5.64
C GLY A 169 9.52 11.12 -4.62
N GLY A 170 8.61 10.69 -3.74
CA GLY A 170 8.00 11.58 -2.76
C GLY A 170 6.87 12.45 -3.33
N THR A 171 6.53 12.27 -4.61
CA THR A 171 5.37 12.92 -5.23
C THR A 171 4.28 11.86 -5.43
N ARG A 172 3.06 12.15 -4.99
CA ARG A 172 1.92 11.25 -5.20
C ARG A 172 1.57 11.19 -6.69
N ARG A 173 1.52 9.97 -7.20
CA ARG A 173 1.18 9.67 -8.59
C ARG A 173 0.09 8.61 -8.64
N HIS A 174 -0.58 8.59 -9.78
CA HIS A 174 -1.66 7.68 -10.09
C HIS A 174 -1.40 7.05 -11.46
N ALA A 175 -1.68 5.78 -11.56
CA ALA A 175 -1.75 5.06 -12.82
C ALA A 175 -3.00 4.18 -12.82
N GLN A 176 -3.52 3.92 -14.01
CA GLN A 176 -4.53 2.89 -14.21
C GLN A 176 -3.89 1.63 -14.78
N ASN A 177 -4.58 0.52 -14.65
CA ASN A 177 -4.32 -0.70 -15.39
C ASN A 177 -5.55 -1.60 -15.33
N ARG A 178 -5.48 -2.75 -16.02
CA ARG A 178 -6.47 -3.82 -15.88
C ARG A 178 -5.95 -4.90 -14.94
N LEU A 179 -6.86 -5.52 -14.21
CA LEU A 179 -6.55 -6.78 -13.54
C LEU A 179 -6.26 -7.83 -14.61
N PHE A 180 -5.01 -8.26 -14.66
CA PHE A 180 -4.53 -9.23 -15.66
C PHE A 180 -4.80 -10.66 -15.22
N GLY A 181 -4.63 -10.96 -13.93
CA GLY A 181 -4.78 -12.30 -13.39
C GLY A 181 -4.49 -12.36 -11.88
N ILE A 182 -4.37 -13.57 -11.40
CA ILE A 182 -3.95 -13.91 -10.04
C ILE A 182 -2.70 -14.77 -10.14
N LEU A 183 -1.69 -14.48 -9.34
CA LEU A 183 -0.46 -15.27 -9.34
C LEU A 183 -0.78 -16.69 -8.83
N GLY A 184 -0.43 -17.72 -9.62
CA GLY A 184 -0.73 -19.11 -9.28
C GLY A 184 -2.18 -19.56 -9.51
N GLY A 185 -3.11 -18.65 -9.86
CA GLY A 185 -4.49 -18.98 -10.24
C GLY A 185 -5.47 -19.18 -9.10
N GLU A 186 -5.05 -18.94 -7.85
CA GLU A 186 -5.89 -19.04 -6.65
C GLU A 186 -6.18 -17.66 -6.06
N VAL A 187 -7.41 -17.43 -5.55
CA VAL A 187 -7.83 -16.10 -5.04
C VAL A 187 -7.03 -15.61 -3.83
N ASP A 188 -6.38 -16.53 -3.14
CA ASP A 188 -5.53 -16.25 -1.97
C ASP A 188 -4.16 -15.66 -2.38
N ASN A 189 -3.85 -15.67 -3.66
CA ASN A 189 -2.58 -15.21 -4.21
C ASN A 189 -2.63 -13.72 -4.64
N PRO A 190 -1.48 -13.04 -4.79
CA PRO A 190 -1.43 -11.65 -5.21
C PRO A 190 -2.16 -11.38 -6.53
N LEU A 191 -2.90 -10.28 -6.59
CA LEU A 191 -3.50 -9.75 -7.81
C LEU A 191 -2.40 -9.24 -8.73
N LEU A 192 -2.53 -9.51 -10.02
CA LEU A 192 -1.60 -9.10 -11.05
C LEU A 192 -2.18 -8.00 -11.93
N THR A 193 -1.39 -6.95 -12.12
CA THR A 193 -1.50 -6.04 -13.25
C THR A 193 -0.34 -6.30 -14.20
N ALA A 194 -0.53 -6.06 -15.50
CA ALA A 194 0.52 -6.23 -16.49
C ALA A 194 0.57 -5.03 -17.41
N HIS A 195 1.76 -4.64 -17.87
CA HIS A 195 1.94 -3.53 -18.78
C HIS A 195 3.07 -3.80 -19.77
N ASN A 196 2.80 -3.52 -21.05
CA ASN A 196 3.78 -3.64 -22.10
C ASN A 196 4.29 -2.26 -22.54
N PHE A 197 5.38 -1.81 -21.99
CA PHE A 197 6.00 -0.53 -22.35
C PHE A 197 6.59 -0.49 -23.78
N ALA A 198 6.64 -1.61 -24.48
CA ALA A 198 7.04 -1.65 -25.90
C ALA A 198 5.86 -1.42 -26.84
N SER A 199 4.61 -1.53 -26.37
CA SER A 199 3.41 -1.41 -27.20
C SER A 199 2.97 0.04 -27.31
N SER A 200 2.83 0.54 -28.55
CA SER A 200 2.26 1.86 -28.80
C SER A 200 0.73 1.91 -28.69
N SER A 201 0.08 0.77 -28.50
CA SER A 201 -1.37 0.66 -28.35
C SER A 201 -1.86 0.72 -26.91
N GLU A 202 -0.94 0.71 -25.92
CA GLU A 202 -1.31 0.84 -24.52
C GLU A 202 -1.86 2.24 -24.21
N PRO A 203 -2.90 2.36 -23.36
CA PRO A 203 -3.38 3.67 -22.93
C PRO A 203 -2.29 4.47 -22.22
N ALA A 204 -2.24 5.78 -22.50
CA ALA A 204 -1.20 6.68 -21.99
C ALA A 204 -1.08 6.69 -20.46
N ASN A 205 -2.20 6.50 -19.75
CA ASN A 205 -2.29 6.47 -18.28
C ASN A 205 -2.12 5.06 -17.67
N TYR A 206 -1.89 4.03 -18.51
CA TYR A 206 -1.65 2.69 -17.99
C TYR A 206 -0.20 2.54 -17.55
N GLY A 207 -0.03 1.83 -16.44
CA GLY A 207 1.26 1.61 -15.81
C GLY A 207 1.22 0.50 -14.78
N ILE A 208 2.29 0.37 -14.04
CA ILE A 208 2.41 -0.56 -12.90
C ILE A 208 3.14 0.09 -11.74
N VAL A 209 3.04 -0.53 -10.57
CA VAL A 209 3.75 -0.13 -9.36
C VAL A 209 5.26 -0.25 -9.53
N ALA A 210 6.01 0.63 -8.90
CA ALA A 210 7.47 0.67 -8.88
C ALA A 210 8.01 0.72 -7.44
N ALA A 211 9.32 0.74 -7.28
CA ALA A 211 9.95 0.79 -5.96
C ALA A 211 9.47 2.02 -5.15
N GLY A 212 9.01 1.81 -3.91
CA GLY A 212 8.44 2.82 -3.03
C GLY A 212 6.92 3.00 -3.15
N ASP A 213 6.26 2.40 -4.16
CA ASP A 213 4.80 2.27 -4.19
C ASP A 213 4.29 1.19 -3.23
N SER A 214 5.18 0.37 -2.72
CA SER A 214 4.91 -0.63 -1.69
C SER A 214 3.96 -0.10 -0.62
N GLY A 215 2.85 -0.79 -0.40
CA GLY A 215 1.80 -0.37 0.53
C GLY A 215 0.77 0.60 -0.07
N GLY A 216 0.97 1.09 -1.29
CA GLY A 216 0.02 1.93 -2.01
C GLY A 216 -1.26 1.19 -2.35
N ALA A 217 -2.37 1.93 -2.45
CA ALA A 217 -3.68 1.35 -2.70
C ALA A 217 -3.88 0.97 -4.17
N MET A 218 -4.47 -0.22 -4.40
CA MET A 218 -5.17 -0.58 -5.62
C MET A 218 -6.67 -0.44 -5.38
N LEU A 219 -7.33 0.39 -6.17
CA LEU A 219 -8.70 0.82 -5.95
C LEU A 219 -9.61 0.42 -7.12
N VAL A 220 -10.83 0.02 -6.79
CA VAL A 220 -11.99 -0.02 -7.69
C VAL A 220 -13.10 0.80 -7.05
N ASN A 221 -13.53 1.88 -7.70
CA ASN A 221 -14.58 2.77 -7.18
C ASN A 221 -14.32 3.27 -5.73
N ASN A 222 -13.09 3.63 -5.40
CA ASN A 222 -12.63 4.03 -4.06
C ASN A 222 -12.65 2.91 -2.99
N VAL A 223 -12.86 1.67 -3.37
CA VAL A 223 -12.69 0.49 -2.50
C VAL A 223 -11.29 -0.08 -2.70
N ILE A 224 -10.54 -0.29 -1.65
CA ILE A 224 -9.23 -0.93 -1.70
C ILE A 224 -9.45 -2.42 -1.92
N ILE A 225 -9.01 -2.93 -3.07
CA ILE A 225 -9.05 -4.36 -3.42
C ILE A 225 -7.71 -5.06 -3.26
N GLY A 226 -6.64 -4.28 -3.15
CA GLY A 226 -5.29 -4.82 -2.97
C GLY A 226 -4.30 -3.74 -2.52
N ILE A 227 -3.17 -4.20 -2.02
CA ILE A 227 -2.06 -3.37 -1.53
C ILE A 227 -0.80 -3.70 -2.33
N ALA A 228 -0.14 -2.68 -2.88
CA ALA A 228 1.06 -2.84 -3.67
C ALA A 228 2.17 -3.54 -2.88
N SER A 229 2.69 -4.65 -3.41
CA SER A 229 3.72 -5.47 -2.79
C SER A 229 5.03 -5.44 -3.57
N ALA A 230 5.00 -5.77 -4.86
CA ALA A 230 6.20 -5.88 -5.68
C ALA A 230 5.94 -5.56 -7.14
N SER A 231 7.00 -5.45 -7.93
CA SER A 231 6.92 -5.44 -9.39
C SER A 231 8.10 -6.16 -10.01
N THR A 232 7.95 -6.57 -11.26
CA THR A 232 9.04 -7.19 -12.03
C THR A 232 9.88 -6.14 -12.78
N ILE A 233 9.58 -4.85 -12.66
CA ILE A 233 10.43 -3.79 -13.22
C ILE A 233 11.79 -3.86 -12.52
N PRO A 234 12.90 -3.94 -13.29
CA PRO A 234 14.23 -3.84 -12.70
C PRO A 234 14.40 -2.51 -11.95
N GLN A 235 14.90 -2.56 -10.72
CA GLN A 235 15.28 -1.33 -10.02
C GLN A 235 16.43 -0.65 -10.77
N LEU A 236 16.18 0.56 -11.23
CA LEU A 236 17.16 1.29 -12.02
C LEU A 236 17.97 2.23 -11.15
N SER A 237 19.22 1.87 -10.94
CA SER A 237 20.25 2.79 -10.47
C SER A 237 20.64 3.86 -11.52
N SER A 238 20.28 3.63 -12.79
CA SER A 238 20.68 4.48 -13.95
C SER A 238 19.57 5.32 -14.57
N GLY A 239 18.36 5.29 -14.04
CA GLY A 239 17.27 6.18 -14.49
C GLY A 239 16.51 5.75 -15.74
N THR A 240 16.82 4.61 -16.37
CA THR A 240 16.06 4.07 -17.51
C THR A 240 15.86 2.58 -17.37
N TYR A 241 14.65 2.08 -17.63
CA TYR A 241 14.39 0.65 -17.75
C TYR A 241 14.14 0.29 -19.22
N THR A 242 14.49 -0.95 -19.56
CA THR A 242 14.27 -1.42 -20.93
C THR A 242 12.79 -1.50 -21.23
N SER A 243 12.39 -1.09 -22.43
CA SER A 243 11.06 -1.34 -22.96
C SER A 243 10.77 -2.84 -22.90
N GLY A 244 9.60 -3.24 -22.38
CA GLY A 244 9.25 -4.64 -22.21
C GLY A 244 7.93 -4.85 -21.48
N PHE A 245 7.62 -6.12 -21.22
CA PHE A 245 6.42 -6.55 -20.53
C PHE A 245 6.75 -6.81 -19.04
N TYR A 246 6.03 -6.14 -18.15
CA TYR A 246 6.26 -6.20 -16.71
C TYR A 246 4.97 -6.42 -15.93
N TYR A 247 5.09 -6.93 -14.72
CA TYR A 247 3.97 -7.20 -13.81
C TYR A 247 4.09 -6.36 -12.54
N GLY A 248 2.95 -5.86 -12.06
CA GLY A 248 2.75 -5.37 -10.72
C GLY A 248 2.01 -6.41 -9.87
N LEU A 249 2.47 -6.64 -8.67
CA LEU A 249 1.92 -7.60 -7.72
C LEU A 249 1.30 -6.84 -6.54
N HIS A 250 0.08 -7.25 -6.16
CA HIS A 250 -0.66 -6.63 -5.07
C HIS A 250 -1.21 -7.71 -4.14
N THR A 251 -0.98 -7.58 -2.84
CA THR A 251 -1.62 -8.44 -1.84
C THR A 251 -3.13 -8.29 -1.96
N SER A 252 -3.82 -9.41 -2.12
CA SER A 252 -5.25 -9.45 -2.40
C SER A 252 -6.07 -9.27 -1.12
N LEU A 253 -7.09 -8.39 -1.16
CA LEU A 253 -8.12 -8.32 -0.12
C LEU A 253 -9.35 -9.20 -0.46
N TYR A 254 -9.32 -9.95 -1.56
CA TYR A 254 -10.25 -11.04 -1.82
C TYR A 254 -9.87 -12.33 -1.09
N ASP A 255 -8.60 -12.47 -0.67
CA ASP A 255 -8.19 -13.52 0.27
C ASP A 255 -8.93 -13.34 1.60
N GLU A 256 -9.63 -14.38 2.05
CA GLU A 256 -10.44 -14.34 3.27
C GLU A 256 -9.58 -14.15 4.52
N ALA A 257 -8.40 -14.79 4.59
CA ALA A 257 -7.50 -14.68 5.74
C ALA A 257 -6.95 -13.26 5.87
N THR A 258 -6.48 -12.69 4.76
CA THR A 258 -5.98 -11.29 4.69
C THR A 258 -7.08 -10.31 5.05
N ARG A 259 -8.28 -10.47 4.49
CA ARG A 259 -9.42 -9.59 4.74
C ARG A 259 -9.89 -9.64 6.17
N ASN A 260 -10.07 -10.84 6.75
CA ASN A 260 -10.53 -11.02 8.12
C ASN A 260 -9.52 -10.46 9.12
N TRP A 261 -8.22 -10.72 8.92
CA TRP A 261 -7.18 -10.13 9.74
C TRP A 261 -7.20 -8.60 9.65
N THR A 262 -7.24 -8.03 8.45
CA THR A 262 -7.26 -6.58 8.22
C THR A 262 -8.46 -5.93 8.92
N SER A 263 -9.66 -6.52 8.75
CA SER A 263 -10.88 -6.00 9.37
C SER A 263 -10.82 -6.04 10.90
N SER A 264 -10.30 -7.13 11.47
CA SER A 264 -10.10 -7.27 12.91
C SER A 264 -9.09 -6.26 13.42
N ALA A 265 -7.94 -6.16 12.76
CA ALA A 265 -6.88 -5.23 13.16
C ALA A 265 -7.32 -3.76 13.08
N ILE A 266 -8.19 -3.38 12.12
CA ILE A 266 -8.78 -2.03 12.09
C ILE A 266 -9.75 -1.80 13.25
N SER A 267 -10.54 -2.83 13.61
CA SER A 267 -11.60 -2.75 14.62
C SER A 267 -11.08 -2.79 16.06
N ASP A 268 -9.90 -3.37 16.30
CA ASP A 268 -9.28 -3.55 17.62
C ASP A 268 -8.78 -2.24 18.27
N ILE A 269 -9.23 -1.08 17.75
CA ILE A 269 -8.97 0.21 18.40
C ILE A 269 -10.09 0.46 19.42
N PRO A 270 -9.81 0.41 20.74
CA PRO A 270 -10.76 0.94 21.70
C PRO A 270 -10.96 2.43 21.39
N GLU A 271 -12.17 2.82 21.03
CA GLU A 271 -12.49 4.23 20.82
C GLU A 271 -12.04 5.05 22.04
N PRO A 272 -11.42 6.24 21.86
CA PRO A 272 -11.00 7.09 22.98
C PRO A 272 -12.11 7.32 24.01
N GLY A 273 -13.38 7.31 23.57
CA GLY A 273 -14.57 7.37 24.42
C GLY A 273 -14.78 6.14 25.32
N THR A 274 -14.33 4.97 24.91
CA THR A 274 -14.51 3.72 25.69
C THR A 274 -13.69 3.77 26.97
N TYR A 275 -12.47 4.27 26.94
CA TYR A 275 -11.64 4.44 28.14
C TYR A 275 -12.21 5.52 29.09
N LEU A 276 -12.76 6.61 28.54
CA LEU A 276 -13.42 7.66 29.33
C LEU A 276 -14.72 7.12 29.98
N LEU A 277 -15.49 6.30 29.27
CA LEU A 277 -16.68 5.65 29.81
C LEU A 277 -16.34 4.64 30.90
N PHE A 278 -15.30 3.82 30.72
CA PHE A 278 -14.83 2.90 31.77
C PHE A 278 -14.27 3.66 32.98
N ALA A 279 -13.47 4.70 32.78
CA ALA A 279 -12.92 5.51 33.85
C ALA A 279 -14.02 6.27 34.65
N SER A 280 -15.00 6.84 33.94
CA SER A 280 -16.13 7.53 34.55
C SER A 280 -17.10 6.57 35.24
N GLY A 281 -17.35 5.40 34.66
CA GLY A 281 -18.15 4.33 35.28
C GLY A 281 -17.52 3.80 36.57
N LEU A 282 -16.21 3.53 36.56
CA LEU A 282 -15.48 3.08 37.76
C LEU A 282 -15.48 4.14 38.90
N SER A 283 -15.31 5.42 38.52
CA SER A 283 -15.37 6.55 39.43
C SER A 283 -16.75 6.69 40.07
N ALA A 284 -17.82 6.53 39.29
CA ALA A 284 -19.19 6.58 39.81
C ALA A 284 -19.48 5.45 40.80
N VAL A 285 -19.02 4.22 40.50
CA VAL A 285 -19.19 3.06 41.38
C VAL A 285 -18.43 3.24 42.71
N LEU A 286 -17.23 3.80 42.69
CA LEU A 286 -16.43 4.08 43.87
C LEU A 286 -17.06 5.16 44.75
N ILE A 287 -17.64 6.20 44.16
CA ILE A 287 -18.35 7.26 44.89
C ILE A 287 -19.63 6.73 45.55
N LEU A 288 -20.39 5.88 44.83
CA LEU A 288 -21.61 5.27 45.37
C LEU A 288 -21.32 4.27 46.50
N ARG A 289 -20.21 3.54 46.47
CA ARG A 289 -19.77 2.67 47.58
C ARG A 289 -19.38 3.46 48.83
N ARG A 290 -18.69 4.60 48.67
CA ARG A 290 -18.30 5.47 49.80
C ARG A 290 -19.48 6.15 50.51
N ARG A 291 -20.64 6.30 49.85
CA ARG A 291 -21.85 6.87 50.45
C ARG A 291 -22.71 5.86 51.19
N ARG A 292 -22.39 4.55 51.12
CA ARG A 292 -23.12 3.48 51.79
C ARG A 292 -22.37 2.85 52.97
N SER A 293 -21.18 3.29 53.25
CA SER A 293 -20.39 3.01 54.47
C SER A 293 -20.36 4.26 55.38
#